data_adbee52c1dc0fd344aaec0ae01bbd210
#
_entry.id   adbee52c1dc0fd344aaec0ae01bbd210
#
_cell.length_a   1.000
_cell.length_b   1.000
_cell.length_c   1.000
_cell.angle_alpha   90.00
_cell.angle_beta   90.00
_cell.angle_gamma   90.00
#
_symmetry.space_group_name_H-M   'P 1'
#
loop_
_entity.id
_entity.type
_entity.pdbx_description
1 polymer ?
#
loop_
_entity_poly.entity_id
_entity_poly.type
_entity_poly.pdbx_seq_one_letter_code
_entity_poly.pdbx_strand_id
1 'polypeptide(L)'
;MQLTLWSYEGPPHVGAMRIAASMRGVHYVLHAPQGDTYADLLFTMIERSDRRPPVTYTTFQARDLGGDTAGLVIQAVRDAAERFRPDAMLVGESCTAELIQDQAGALAKGLGLPMPVVALELPSYSKKENWGAAETFYQLVRTVCGPLAPAPGAARPPREPGRRPRAAVLGPTMLGFRARDDVRELRALLAEAGVDAHVVAPLGAGVDDLRRIAECDLVVCYAPEVAGTACAWIERTFRLPV
;
A
#
# COMPACT_ATOMS: atom_id res chain seq x y z
N MET A 1 -2.16 33.85 -10.45
CA MET A 1 -2.08 32.82 -9.40
C MET A 1 -2.83 31.59 -9.90
N GLN A 2 -2.14 30.48 -10.11
CA GLN A 2 -2.80 29.24 -10.54
C GLN A 2 -3.21 28.47 -9.29
N LEU A 3 -4.46 28.60 -8.89
CA LEU A 3 -5.00 27.99 -7.66
C LEU A 3 -4.87 26.45 -7.65
N THR A 4 -4.86 25.81 -8.82
CA THR A 4 -4.68 24.37 -8.98
C THR A 4 -3.33 23.84 -8.50
N LEU A 5 -2.31 24.71 -8.37
CA LEU A 5 -0.99 24.35 -7.84
C LEU A 5 -0.96 24.34 -6.29
N TRP A 6 -2.02 24.76 -5.64
CA TRP A 6 -2.11 24.92 -4.19
C TRP A 6 -3.10 23.95 -3.52
N SER A 7 -3.35 22.80 -4.13
CA SER A 7 -4.11 21.75 -3.45
C SER A 7 -3.32 21.25 -2.24
N TYR A 8 -4.01 21.12 -1.10
CA TYR A 8 -3.42 20.49 0.08
C TYR A 8 -3.13 19.02 -0.21
N GLU A 9 -1.95 18.59 0.12
CA GLU A 9 -1.53 17.20 0.06
C GLU A 9 -0.77 16.87 1.34
N GLY A 10 -1.17 15.81 2.02
CA GLY A 10 -0.59 15.38 3.29
C GLY A 10 0.85 14.86 3.13
N PRO A 11 1.50 14.50 4.25
CA PRO A 11 2.81 13.86 4.21
C PRO A 11 2.72 12.42 3.67
N PRO A 12 3.83 11.83 3.19
CA PRO A 12 3.81 10.55 2.48
C PRO A 12 3.37 9.37 3.36
N HIS A 13 3.57 9.42 4.67
CA HIS A 13 3.09 8.37 5.58
C HIS A 13 1.55 8.26 5.62
N VAL A 14 0.82 9.36 5.35
CA VAL A 14 -0.64 9.32 5.17
C VAL A 14 -1.00 8.56 3.90
N GLY A 15 -0.21 8.69 2.83
CA GLY A 15 -0.35 7.88 1.63
C GLY A 15 -0.16 6.38 1.90
N ALA A 16 0.83 6.02 2.71
CA ALA A 16 1.03 4.64 3.16
C ALA A 16 -0.16 4.12 3.97
N MET A 17 -0.70 4.93 4.87
CA MET A 17 -1.91 4.62 5.62
C MET A 17 -3.11 4.39 4.70
N ARG A 18 -3.23 5.18 3.63
CA ARG A 18 -4.28 5.04 2.62
C ARG A 18 -4.21 3.68 1.92
N ILE A 19 -3.01 3.19 1.60
CA ILE A 19 -2.83 1.84 1.04
C ILE A 19 -3.20 0.76 2.07
N ALA A 20 -2.69 0.84 3.30
CA ALA A 20 -3.01 -0.12 4.35
C ALA A 20 -4.51 -0.18 4.62
N ALA A 21 -5.18 0.98 4.73
CA ALA A 21 -6.62 1.06 4.97
C ALA A 21 -7.46 0.55 3.79
N SER A 22 -6.92 0.60 2.57
CA SER A 22 -7.59 0.10 1.36
C SER A 22 -7.57 -1.41 1.26
N MET A 23 -6.65 -2.10 1.95
CA MET A 23 -6.40 -3.52 1.79
C MET A 23 -6.86 -4.34 3.00
N ARG A 24 -7.20 -5.60 2.76
CA ARG A 24 -7.47 -6.58 3.81
C ARG A 24 -6.19 -7.26 4.25
N GLY A 25 -6.05 -7.51 5.55
CA GLY A 25 -4.90 -8.24 6.09
C GLY A 25 -3.57 -7.46 6.04
N VAL A 26 -3.58 -6.19 5.66
CA VAL A 26 -2.39 -5.32 5.71
C VAL A 26 -2.47 -4.44 6.95
N HIS A 27 -1.40 -4.43 7.75
CA HIS A 27 -1.30 -3.59 8.93
C HIS A 27 -0.09 -2.66 8.83
N TYR A 28 -0.25 -1.41 9.25
CA TYR A 28 0.82 -0.42 9.22
C TYR A 28 1.31 -0.11 10.63
N VAL A 29 2.58 -0.27 10.89
CA VAL A 29 3.24 0.24 12.10
C VAL A 29 3.94 1.54 11.74
N LEU A 30 3.46 2.63 12.32
CA LEU A 30 3.99 3.97 12.10
C LEU A 30 4.78 4.42 13.31
N HIS A 31 6.08 4.61 13.14
CA HIS A 31 6.91 5.26 14.14
C HIS A 31 6.60 6.76 14.13
N ALA A 32 5.93 7.21 15.19
CA ALA A 32 5.36 8.55 15.23
C ALA A 32 5.13 9.02 16.68
N PRO A 33 5.18 10.34 16.94
CA PRO A 33 4.74 10.88 18.21
C PRO A 33 3.21 10.76 18.36
N GLN A 34 2.74 10.92 19.59
CA GLN A 34 1.32 10.84 19.92
C GLN A 34 0.45 11.81 19.09
N GLY A 35 0.97 12.97 18.71
CA GLY A 35 0.24 13.97 17.95
C GLY A 35 -0.17 13.51 16.55
N ASP A 36 0.55 12.59 15.92
CA ASP A 36 0.30 12.13 14.56
C ASP A 36 -0.89 11.16 14.46
N THR A 37 -1.48 10.74 15.58
CA THR A 37 -2.67 9.88 15.60
C THR A 37 -3.93 10.56 15.06
N TYR A 38 -3.90 11.87 14.80
CA TYR A 38 -5.02 12.61 14.21
C TYR A 38 -5.43 12.06 12.84
N ALA A 39 -4.51 11.46 12.11
CA ALA A 39 -4.78 10.90 10.79
C ALA A 39 -5.89 9.83 10.82
N ASP A 40 -6.05 9.10 11.92
CA ASP A 40 -7.14 8.14 12.12
C ASP A 40 -8.52 8.80 11.99
N LEU A 41 -8.65 10.03 12.50
CA LEU A 41 -9.92 10.78 12.41
C LEU A 41 -10.27 11.11 10.97
N LEU A 42 -9.28 11.49 10.15
CA LEU A 42 -9.51 11.77 8.73
C LEU A 42 -10.09 10.54 8.03
N PHE A 43 -9.51 9.37 8.24
CA PHE A 43 -9.98 8.13 7.63
C PHE A 43 -11.39 7.75 8.11
N THR A 44 -11.63 7.78 9.40
CA THR A 44 -12.95 7.41 9.95
C THR A 44 -14.04 8.38 9.53
N MET A 45 -13.77 9.69 9.53
CA MET A 45 -14.75 10.72 9.18
C MET A 45 -15.08 10.75 7.68
N ILE A 46 -14.08 10.73 6.81
CA ILE A 46 -14.27 10.81 5.36
C ILE A 46 -14.91 9.53 4.84
N GLU A 47 -14.42 8.37 5.27
CA GLU A 47 -14.95 7.07 4.86
C GLU A 47 -16.25 6.69 5.58
N ARG A 48 -16.66 7.44 6.60
CA ARG A 48 -17.79 7.11 7.48
C ARG A 48 -17.69 5.67 8.00
N SER A 49 -16.47 5.27 8.34
CA SER A 49 -16.18 3.93 8.83
C SER A 49 -16.45 3.81 10.33
N ASP A 50 -16.98 2.69 10.77
CA ASP A 50 -17.11 2.29 12.16
C ASP A 50 -15.80 1.70 12.74
N ARG A 51 -14.76 1.61 11.90
CA ARG A 51 -13.45 1.04 12.26
C ARG A 51 -12.35 2.05 12.04
N ARG A 52 -11.38 2.02 12.95
CA ARG A 52 -10.12 2.75 12.77
C ARG A 52 -9.30 2.12 11.63
N PRO A 53 -8.47 2.92 10.93
CA PRO A 53 -7.52 2.36 9.97
C PRO A 53 -6.58 1.33 10.65
N PRO A 54 -6.07 0.33 9.92
CA PRO A 54 -5.22 -0.73 10.47
C PRO A 54 -3.80 -0.21 10.74
N VAL A 55 -3.68 0.70 11.70
CA VAL A 55 -2.42 1.37 12.05
C VAL A 55 -2.13 1.24 13.54
N THR A 56 -0.89 0.91 13.86
CA THR A 56 -0.31 0.98 15.20
C THR A 56 0.75 2.08 15.23
N TYR A 57 0.66 2.97 16.20
CA TYR A 57 1.63 4.05 16.41
C TYR A 57 2.53 3.72 17.59
N THR A 58 3.81 4.08 17.52
CA THR A 58 4.71 3.97 18.67
C THR A 58 4.38 4.98 19.78
N THR A 59 3.76 6.11 19.39
CA THR A 59 3.31 7.19 20.30
C THR A 59 4.40 7.73 21.23
N PHE A 60 5.64 7.83 20.73
CA PHE A 60 6.73 8.39 21.53
C PHE A 60 6.46 9.84 21.96
N GLN A 61 7.06 10.24 23.05
CA GLN A 61 6.93 11.58 23.65
C GLN A 61 8.33 12.20 23.82
N ALA A 62 8.36 13.50 24.13
CA ALA A 62 9.63 14.21 24.31
C ALA A 62 10.57 13.56 25.35
N ARG A 63 10.03 12.91 26.38
CA ARG A 63 10.81 12.18 27.38
C ARG A 63 11.51 10.94 26.83
N ASP A 64 11.00 10.37 25.74
CA ASP A 64 11.53 9.15 25.13
C ASP A 64 12.70 9.45 24.18
N LEU A 65 12.84 10.72 23.74
CA LEU A 65 13.89 11.15 22.80
C LEU A 65 15.32 11.07 23.39
N GLY A 66 15.44 11.01 24.70
CA GLY A 66 16.74 10.78 25.37
C GLY A 66 17.02 9.31 25.72
N GLY A 67 16.13 8.41 25.30
CA GLY A 67 16.19 6.99 25.64
C GLY A 67 16.22 6.09 24.41
N ASP A 68 15.68 4.87 24.54
CA ASP A 68 15.63 3.85 23.49
C ASP A 68 14.32 3.97 22.66
N THR A 69 14.29 4.87 21.68
CA THR A 69 13.17 5.01 20.75
C THR A 69 13.09 3.83 19.77
N ALA A 70 14.21 3.21 19.43
CA ALA A 70 14.26 2.00 18.62
C ALA A 70 13.55 0.81 19.29
N GLY A 71 13.71 0.68 20.62
CA GLY A 71 12.98 -0.32 21.42
C GLY A 71 11.47 -0.16 21.33
N LEU A 72 10.95 1.07 21.26
CA LEU A 72 9.52 1.34 21.07
C LEU A 72 9.02 0.81 19.72
N VAL A 73 9.83 0.94 18.66
CA VAL A 73 9.50 0.38 17.33
C VAL A 73 9.42 -1.14 17.41
N ILE A 74 10.43 -1.79 17.96
CA ILE A 74 10.49 -3.24 18.09
C ILE A 74 9.28 -3.77 18.86
N GLN A 75 8.94 -3.13 19.97
CA GLN A 75 7.80 -3.51 20.78
C GLN A 75 6.48 -3.33 20.00
N ALA A 76 6.27 -2.18 19.38
CA ALA A 76 5.05 -1.90 18.60
C ALA A 76 4.87 -2.89 17.45
N VAL A 77 5.96 -3.27 16.76
CA VAL A 77 5.93 -4.24 15.66
C VAL A 77 5.55 -5.64 16.18
N ARG A 78 6.12 -6.09 17.30
CA ARG A 78 5.78 -7.39 17.91
C ARG A 78 4.33 -7.43 18.37
N ASP A 79 3.90 -6.40 19.09
CA ASP A 79 2.52 -6.30 19.60
C ASP A 79 1.50 -6.28 18.45
N ALA A 80 1.80 -5.55 17.38
CA ALA A 80 0.95 -5.52 16.19
C ALA A 80 0.90 -6.88 15.50
N ALA A 81 2.02 -7.57 15.35
CA ALA A 81 2.10 -8.90 14.75
C ALA A 81 1.28 -9.93 15.55
N GLU A 82 1.41 -9.94 16.87
CA GLU A 82 0.69 -10.86 17.74
C GLU A 82 -0.82 -10.57 17.79
N ARG A 83 -1.17 -9.29 17.95
CA ARG A 83 -2.56 -8.86 18.15
C ARG A 83 -3.39 -8.95 16.90
N PHE A 84 -2.85 -8.49 15.76
CA PHE A 84 -3.61 -8.34 14.51
C PHE A 84 -3.36 -9.48 13.52
N ARG A 85 -2.25 -10.21 13.65
CA ARG A 85 -1.85 -11.33 12.77
C ARG A 85 -2.04 -10.98 11.29
N PRO A 86 -1.43 -9.90 10.81
CA PRO A 86 -1.64 -9.46 9.43
C PRO A 86 -0.99 -10.40 8.42
N ASP A 87 -1.51 -10.42 7.19
CA ASP A 87 -0.92 -11.15 6.06
C ASP A 87 0.33 -10.44 5.51
N ALA A 88 0.43 -9.12 5.72
CA ALA A 88 1.62 -8.32 5.46
C ALA A 88 1.67 -7.12 6.40
N MET A 89 2.88 -6.69 6.76
CA MET A 89 3.11 -5.54 7.62
C MET A 89 3.90 -4.47 6.87
N LEU A 90 3.37 -3.24 6.89
CA LEU A 90 4.10 -2.05 6.47
C LEU A 90 4.74 -1.42 7.70
N VAL A 91 5.97 -0.95 7.60
CA VAL A 91 6.65 -0.23 8.70
C VAL A 91 7.35 0.99 8.15
N GLY A 92 7.08 2.14 8.73
CA GLY A 92 7.64 3.42 8.28
C GLY A 92 7.59 4.47 9.38
N GLU A 93 8.01 5.67 9.02
CA GLU A 93 8.20 6.79 9.92
C GLU A 93 7.32 7.97 9.52
N SER A 94 6.88 8.74 10.53
CA SER A 94 6.26 10.05 10.30
C SER A 94 7.33 11.12 10.07
N CYS A 95 6.90 12.31 9.66
CA CYS A 95 7.82 13.43 9.45
C CYS A 95 8.62 13.80 10.72
N THR A 96 8.05 13.62 11.90
CA THR A 96 8.75 13.86 13.17
C THR A 96 9.76 12.75 13.46
N ALA A 97 9.38 11.50 13.24
CA ALA A 97 10.25 10.35 13.48
C ALA A 97 11.43 10.29 12.49
N GLU A 98 11.25 10.76 11.25
CA GLU A 98 12.33 10.87 10.27
C GLU A 98 13.55 11.65 10.79
N LEU A 99 13.32 12.62 11.68
CA LEU A 99 14.41 13.41 12.32
C LEU A 99 15.19 12.61 13.36
N ILE A 100 14.61 11.56 13.93
CA ILE A 100 15.25 10.70 14.94
C ILE A 100 16.18 9.68 14.27
N GLN A 101 15.87 9.27 13.03
CA GLN A 101 16.65 8.34 12.23
C GLN A 101 16.78 6.92 12.81
N ASP A 102 15.75 6.43 13.47
CA ASP A 102 15.73 5.06 14.05
C ASP A 102 15.67 3.95 12.99
N GLN A 103 15.38 4.29 11.75
CA GLN A 103 15.25 3.32 10.65
C GLN A 103 14.24 2.19 10.96
N ALA A 104 13.04 2.57 11.37
CA ALA A 104 11.98 1.70 11.86
C ALA A 104 11.74 0.47 10.95
N GLY A 105 11.76 0.67 9.63
CA GLY A 105 11.60 -0.40 8.66
C GLY A 105 12.72 -1.44 8.70
N ALA A 106 13.99 -1.01 8.89
CA ALA A 106 15.13 -1.92 9.00
C ALA A 106 15.08 -2.73 10.28
N LEU A 107 14.74 -2.08 11.40
CA LEU A 107 14.53 -2.75 12.70
C LEU A 107 13.46 -3.84 12.59
N ALA A 108 12.33 -3.55 11.96
CA ALA A 108 11.24 -4.51 11.80
C ALA A 108 11.64 -5.72 10.94
N LYS A 109 12.38 -5.52 9.85
CA LYS A 109 12.90 -6.61 9.02
C LYS A 109 13.83 -7.53 9.80
N GLY A 110 14.63 -6.99 10.70
CA GLY A 110 15.56 -7.75 11.57
C GLY A 110 14.86 -8.69 12.55
N LEU A 111 13.56 -8.54 12.78
CA LEU A 111 12.80 -9.40 13.71
C LEU A 111 12.44 -10.77 13.16
N GLY A 112 12.58 -11.03 11.85
CA GLY A 112 12.29 -12.33 11.24
C GLY A 112 10.84 -12.80 11.42
N LEU A 113 9.88 -11.88 11.27
CA LEU A 113 8.45 -12.18 11.44
C LEU A 113 7.94 -13.15 10.36
N PRO A 114 6.89 -13.94 10.65
CA PRO A 114 6.39 -14.97 9.73
C PRO A 114 5.67 -14.41 8.49
N MET A 115 5.28 -13.14 8.50
CA MET A 115 4.66 -12.46 7.35
C MET A 115 5.66 -11.54 6.65
N PRO A 116 5.42 -11.17 5.37
CA PRO A 116 6.20 -10.14 4.69
C PRO A 116 6.20 -8.81 5.44
N VAL A 117 7.37 -8.25 5.70
CA VAL A 117 7.56 -6.92 6.26
C VAL A 117 8.09 -6.00 5.17
N VAL A 118 7.32 -4.97 4.85
CA VAL A 118 7.66 -3.92 3.88
C VAL A 118 8.20 -2.72 4.64
N ALA A 119 9.51 -2.53 4.60
CA ALA A 119 10.13 -1.32 5.11
C ALA A 119 9.89 -0.17 4.15
N LEU A 120 9.35 0.93 4.65
CA LEU A 120 9.02 2.12 3.88
C LEU A 120 9.98 3.25 4.24
N GLU A 121 10.65 3.78 3.22
CA GLU A 121 11.43 5.02 3.31
C GLU A 121 10.61 6.13 2.66
N LEU A 122 9.99 6.97 3.47
CA LEU A 122 9.01 7.98 3.04
C LEU A 122 9.48 9.39 3.41
N PRO A 123 10.37 10.00 2.61
CA PRO A 123 11.01 11.27 2.94
C PRO A 123 9.99 12.43 2.96
N SER A 124 9.46 12.73 4.14
CA SER A 124 8.33 13.63 4.38
C SER A 124 8.62 15.09 4.03
N TYR A 125 9.88 15.48 4.06
CA TYR A 125 10.30 16.86 3.75
C TYR A 125 10.43 17.14 2.24
N SER A 126 10.46 16.09 1.42
CA SER A 126 10.61 16.24 -0.04
C SER A 126 9.46 15.61 -0.83
N LYS A 127 8.66 14.74 -0.24
CA LYS A 127 7.59 14.01 -0.91
C LYS A 127 6.24 14.24 -0.21
N LYS A 128 5.17 13.96 -0.93
CA LYS A 128 3.80 14.18 -0.50
C LYS A 128 2.98 12.88 -0.52
N GLU A 129 1.72 12.97 -0.12
CA GLU A 129 0.83 11.86 0.12
C GLU A 129 0.66 10.92 -1.09
N ASN A 130 0.41 11.46 -2.30
CA ASN A 130 0.24 10.63 -3.49
C ASN A 130 1.50 9.85 -3.83
N TRP A 131 2.67 10.48 -3.72
CA TRP A 131 3.94 9.79 -3.89
C TRP A 131 4.11 8.68 -2.84
N GLY A 132 3.76 8.96 -1.58
CA GLY A 132 3.81 7.97 -0.49
C GLY A 132 2.89 6.77 -0.74
N ALA A 133 1.68 7.01 -1.26
CA ALA A 133 0.76 5.95 -1.66
C ALA A 133 1.34 5.11 -2.81
N ALA A 134 1.88 5.77 -3.85
CA ALA A 134 2.49 5.09 -5.00
C ALA A 134 3.69 4.24 -4.60
N GLU A 135 4.60 4.78 -3.80
CA GLU A 135 5.78 4.06 -3.32
C GLU A 135 5.38 2.87 -2.44
N THR A 136 4.46 3.08 -1.51
CA THR A 136 3.97 2.01 -0.64
C THR A 136 3.32 0.87 -1.43
N PHE A 137 2.45 1.21 -2.38
CA PHE A 137 1.80 0.20 -3.21
C PHE A 137 2.81 -0.55 -4.09
N TYR A 138 3.77 0.16 -4.67
CA TYR A 138 4.85 -0.44 -5.44
C TYR A 138 5.68 -1.41 -4.60
N GLN A 139 6.15 -0.99 -3.41
CA GLN A 139 6.96 -1.84 -2.54
C GLN A 139 6.18 -3.08 -2.07
N LEU A 140 4.89 -2.94 -1.76
CA LEU A 140 4.04 -4.05 -1.38
C LEU A 140 3.86 -5.04 -2.53
N VAL A 141 3.50 -4.56 -3.73
CA VAL A 141 3.38 -5.39 -4.93
C VAL A 141 4.69 -6.10 -5.25
N ARG A 142 5.80 -5.37 -5.21
CA ARG A 142 7.13 -5.95 -5.45
C ARG A 142 7.48 -7.05 -4.44
N THR A 143 7.19 -6.83 -3.17
CA THR A 143 7.46 -7.80 -2.10
C THR A 143 6.63 -9.06 -2.25
N VAL A 144 5.33 -8.90 -2.56
CA VAL A 144 4.37 -10.01 -2.64
C VAL A 144 4.49 -10.78 -3.96
N CYS A 145 4.64 -10.07 -5.08
CA CYS A 145 4.66 -10.68 -6.42
C CYS A 145 6.06 -11.03 -6.90
N GLY A 146 7.11 -10.43 -6.33
CA GLY A 146 8.50 -10.69 -6.75
C GLY A 146 8.89 -12.16 -6.78
N PRO A 147 8.56 -12.97 -5.76
CA PRO A 147 8.82 -14.40 -5.76
C PRO A 147 8.12 -15.19 -6.88
N LEU A 148 7.08 -14.60 -7.50
CA LEU A 148 6.32 -15.20 -8.61
C LEU A 148 6.82 -14.74 -9.98
N ALA A 149 7.87 -13.91 -10.01
CA ALA A 149 8.42 -13.42 -11.27
C ALA A 149 8.92 -14.58 -12.14
N PRO A 150 8.59 -14.61 -13.43
CA PRO A 150 9.09 -15.65 -14.34
C PRO A 150 10.61 -15.57 -14.46
N ALA A 151 11.24 -16.70 -14.74
CA ALA A 151 12.68 -16.74 -14.99
C ALA A 151 13.06 -15.77 -16.13
N PRO A 152 14.26 -15.16 -16.09
CA PRO A 152 14.73 -14.29 -17.16
C PRO A 152 14.65 -15.00 -18.51
N GLY A 153 14.02 -14.37 -19.50
CA GLY A 153 13.85 -14.95 -20.85
C GLY A 153 12.68 -15.91 -21.01
N ALA A 154 12.03 -16.36 -19.95
CA ALA A 154 10.86 -17.26 -20.06
C ALA A 154 9.73 -16.58 -20.86
N ALA A 155 9.23 -17.30 -21.87
CA ALA A 155 8.04 -16.85 -22.57
C ALA A 155 6.81 -17.02 -21.68
N ARG A 156 5.89 -16.07 -21.76
CA ARG A 156 4.61 -16.20 -21.10
C ARG A 156 3.78 -17.31 -21.78
N PRO A 157 3.15 -18.21 -21.00
CA PRO A 157 2.26 -19.20 -21.60
C PRO A 157 1.08 -18.52 -22.30
N PRO A 158 0.67 -19.00 -23.47
CA PRO A 158 -0.49 -18.48 -24.18
C PRO A 158 -1.75 -18.65 -23.31
N ARG A 159 -2.68 -17.71 -23.47
CA ARG A 159 -3.99 -17.82 -22.82
C ARG A 159 -4.73 -19.06 -23.37
N GLU A 160 -5.40 -19.78 -22.48
CA GLU A 160 -6.26 -20.90 -22.85
C GLU A 160 -7.35 -20.47 -23.85
N PRO A 161 -7.56 -21.24 -24.94
CA PRO A 161 -8.62 -20.95 -25.90
C PRO A 161 -9.99 -20.84 -25.22
N GLY A 162 -10.75 -19.79 -25.56
CA GLY A 162 -12.10 -19.56 -25.03
C GLY A 162 -12.15 -18.91 -23.63
N ARG A 163 -11.05 -18.84 -22.88
CA ARG A 163 -11.01 -18.10 -21.62
C ARG A 163 -11.05 -16.59 -21.88
N ARG A 164 -11.89 -15.86 -21.14
CA ARG A 164 -11.89 -14.40 -21.17
C ARG A 164 -10.53 -13.85 -20.71
N PRO A 165 -10.03 -12.74 -21.28
CA PRO A 165 -8.87 -12.04 -20.76
C PRO A 165 -9.09 -11.64 -19.30
N ARG A 166 -8.08 -11.85 -18.47
CA ARG A 166 -8.07 -11.42 -17.06
C ARG A 166 -7.32 -10.12 -16.92
N ALA A 167 -7.96 -9.12 -16.33
CA ALA A 167 -7.36 -7.83 -16.06
C ALA A 167 -7.04 -7.66 -14.57
N ALA A 168 -5.87 -7.07 -14.27
CA ALA A 168 -5.60 -6.46 -12.99
C ALA A 168 -5.91 -4.96 -13.07
N VAL A 169 -6.93 -4.48 -12.35
CA VAL A 169 -7.29 -3.06 -12.24
C VAL A 169 -6.60 -2.50 -11.02
N LEU A 170 -5.64 -1.61 -11.23
CA LEU A 170 -4.78 -1.11 -10.16
C LEU A 170 -4.94 0.39 -9.96
N GLY A 171 -4.97 0.82 -8.68
CA GLY A 171 -4.98 2.22 -8.30
C GLY A 171 -6.14 2.70 -7.43
N PRO A 172 -7.36 2.13 -7.46
CA PRO A 172 -8.44 2.64 -6.63
C PRO A 172 -8.10 2.45 -5.14
N THR A 173 -8.30 3.51 -4.33
CA THR A 173 -8.00 3.52 -2.88
C THR A 173 -9.19 4.05 -2.09
N MET A 174 -9.18 3.81 -0.78
CA MET A 174 -9.98 4.59 0.17
C MET A 174 -9.61 6.08 0.06
N LEU A 175 -10.46 6.94 0.55
CA LEU A 175 -10.42 8.41 0.41
C LEU A 175 -10.55 8.92 -1.04
N GLY A 176 -10.62 8.05 -2.03
CA GLY A 176 -10.98 8.41 -3.41
C GLY A 176 -12.46 8.75 -3.49
N PHE A 177 -12.79 9.90 -4.11
CA PHE A 177 -14.18 10.30 -4.30
C PHE A 177 -14.92 9.21 -5.09
N ARG A 178 -15.96 8.62 -4.44
CA ARG A 178 -16.78 7.52 -5.01
C ARG A 178 -16.00 6.29 -5.48
N ALA A 179 -14.80 6.05 -5.00
CA ALA A 179 -13.94 4.96 -5.48
C ALA A 179 -14.61 3.57 -5.50
N ARG A 180 -15.53 3.29 -4.57
CA ARG A 180 -16.28 2.03 -4.57
C ARG A 180 -17.30 1.94 -5.70
N ASP A 181 -17.91 3.06 -6.06
CA ASP A 181 -18.85 3.14 -7.18
C ASP A 181 -18.07 2.98 -8.50
N ASP A 182 -16.96 3.68 -8.63
CA ASP A 182 -16.08 3.59 -9.81
C ASP A 182 -15.60 2.15 -10.03
N VAL A 183 -15.21 1.43 -8.98
CA VAL A 183 -14.83 0.01 -9.09
C VAL A 183 -15.99 -0.86 -9.60
N ARG A 184 -17.23 -0.59 -9.15
CA ARG A 184 -18.40 -1.32 -9.65
C ARG A 184 -18.61 -1.08 -11.14
N GLU A 185 -18.59 0.18 -11.57
CA GLU A 185 -18.78 0.57 -12.95
C GLU A 185 -17.66 0.02 -13.86
N LEU A 186 -16.41 0.10 -13.40
CA LEU A 186 -15.28 -0.49 -14.13
C LEU A 186 -15.42 -2.01 -14.30
N ARG A 187 -15.87 -2.72 -13.27
CA ARG A 187 -16.13 -4.17 -13.39
C ARG A 187 -17.24 -4.46 -14.38
N ALA A 188 -18.32 -3.68 -14.39
CA ALA A 188 -19.41 -3.82 -15.35
C ALA A 188 -18.92 -3.56 -16.79
N LEU A 189 -18.21 -2.45 -17.00
CA LEU A 189 -17.65 -2.08 -18.29
C LEU A 189 -16.70 -3.14 -18.85
N LEU A 190 -15.79 -3.65 -18.03
CA LEU A 190 -14.87 -4.72 -18.43
C LEU A 190 -15.62 -6.02 -18.77
N ALA A 191 -16.65 -6.36 -17.97
CA ALA A 191 -17.47 -7.54 -18.24
C ALA A 191 -18.23 -7.42 -19.56
N GLU A 192 -18.79 -6.26 -19.90
CA GLU A 192 -19.43 -5.95 -21.19
C GLU A 192 -18.44 -6.05 -22.35
N ALA A 193 -17.20 -5.62 -22.13
CA ALA A 193 -16.10 -5.77 -23.10
C ALA A 193 -15.56 -7.21 -23.19
N GLY A 194 -16.12 -8.15 -22.44
CA GLY A 194 -15.69 -9.55 -22.44
C GLY A 194 -14.40 -9.80 -21.63
N VAL A 195 -13.99 -8.87 -20.76
CA VAL A 195 -12.79 -8.96 -19.91
C VAL A 195 -13.20 -9.28 -18.47
N ASP A 196 -12.49 -10.20 -17.82
CA ASP A 196 -12.65 -10.52 -16.41
C ASP A 196 -11.79 -9.56 -15.55
N ALA A 197 -12.41 -8.74 -14.71
CA ALA A 197 -11.72 -7.94 -13.70
C ALA A 197 -11.22 -8.84 -12.55
N HIS A 198 -10.21 -9.66 -12.83
CA HIS A 198 -9.71 -10.73 -11.99
C HIS A 198 -9.13 -10.25 -10.65
N VAL A 199 -8.41 -9.13 -10.68
CA VAL A 199 -7.86 -8.45 -9.51
C VAL A 199 -8.25 -6.98 -9.57
N VAL A 200 -8.69 -6.43 -8.44
CA VAL A 200 -8.82 -4.97 -8.24
C VAL A 200 -8.08 -4.62 -6.97
N ALA A 201 -7.05 -3.79 -7.06
CA ALA A 201 -6.20 -3.45 -5.92
C ALA A 201 -5.74 -1.96 -5.99
N PRO A 202 -5.44 -1.36 -4.83
CA PRO A 202 -5.50 -1.92 -3.48
C PRO A 202 -6.91 -2.03 -2.87
N LEU A 203 -7.93 -1.29 -3.37
CA LEU A 203 -9.24 -1.19 -2.75
C LEU A 203 -9.95 -2.55 -2.62
N GLY A 204 -10.04 -3.05 -1.38
CA GLY A 204 -10.70 -4.30 -1.06
C GLY A 204 -9.88 -5.57 -1.36
N ALA A 205 -8.67 -5.44 -1.88
CA ALA A 205 -7.77 -6.57 -2.11
C ALA A 205 -7.12 -7.07 -0.82
N GLY A 206 -6.85 -8.37 -0.74
CA GLY A 206 -5.91 -8.96 0.22
C GLY A 206 -4.54 -9.22 -0.40
N VAL A 207 -3.61 -9.69 0.40
CA VAL A 207 -2.25 -10.04 -0.06
C VAL A 207 -2.29 -11.15 -1.12
N ASP A 208 -3.18 -12.14 -0.97
CA ASP A 208 -3.34 -13.22 -1.94
C ASP A 208 -3.93 -12.74 -3.27
N ASP A 209 -4.78 -11.72 -3.24
CA ASP A 209 -5.28 -11.11 -4.47
C ASP A 209 -4.14 -10.46 -5.27
N LEU A 210 -3.15 -9.86 -4.60
CA LEU A 210 -1.96 -9.34 -5.29
C LEU A 210 -1.17 -10.44 -5.99
N ARG A 211 -1.03 -11.63 -5.38
CA ARG A 211 -0.36 -12.78 -6.01
C ARG A 211 -1.00 -13.20 -7.31
N ARG A 212 -2.33 -13.06 -7.41
CA ARG A 212 -3.11 -13.39 -8.60
C ARG A 212 -2.87 -12.44 -9.77
N ILE A 213 -2.16 -11.33 -9.58
CA ILE A 213 -1.71 -10.46 -10.68
C ILE A 213 -0.88 -11.26 -11.69
N ALA A 214 -0.08 -12.23 -11.26
CA ALA A 214 0.68 -13.11 -12.13
C ALA A 214 -0.19 -13.96 -13.12
N GLU A 215 -1.47 -14.17 -12.79
CA GLU A 215 -2.44 -14.90 -13.59
C GLU A 215 -3.17 -14.03 -14.63
N CYS A 216 -3.00 -12.70 -14.55
CA CYS A 216 -3.68 -11.74 -15.41
C CYS A 216 -3.07 -11.72 -16.82
N ASP A 217 -3.85 -11.31 -17.81
CA ASP A 217 -3.41 -11.15 -19.19
C ASP A 217 -3.01 -9.70 -19.51
N LEU A 218 -3.55 -8.74 -18.75
CA LEU A 218 -3.27 -7.31 -18.90
C LEU A 218 -3.45 -6.58 -17.56
N VAL A 219 -2.95 -5.36 -17.52
CA VAL A 219 -3.13 -4.43 -16.39
C VAL A 219 -3.91 -3.21 -16.88
N VAL A 220 -4.84 -2.74 -16.07
CA VAL A 220 -5.52 -1.45 -16.23
C VAL A 220 -5.04 -0.52 -15.13
N CYS A 221 -4.24 0.46 -15.49
CA CYS A 221 -3.77 1.49 -14.56
C CYS A 221 -4.88 2.54 -14.41
N TYR A 222 -5.77 2.35 -13.42
CA TYR A 222 -6.92 3.23 -13.19
C TYR A 222 -6.52 4.58 -12.59
N ALA A 223 -5.63 4.58 -11.59
CA ALA A 223 -5.14 5.77 -10.93
C ALA A 223 -3.59 5.79 -11.00
N PRO A 224 -3.01 6.39 -12.07
CA PRO A 224 -1.57 6.37 -12.30
C PRO A 224 -0.77 7.07 -11.20
N GLU A 225 -1.36 8.03 -10.48
CA GLU A 225 -0.76 8.69 -9.31
C GLU A 225 -0.55 7.75 -8.12
N VAL A 226 -1.24 6.59 -8.09
CA VAL A 226 -1.08 5.55 -7.07
C VAL A 226 -0.41 4.31 -7.64
N ALA A 227 -0.82 3.86 -8.83
CA ALA A 227 -0.41 2.57 -9.36
C ALA A 227 0.65 2.63 -10.47
N GLY A 228 0.96 3.80 -11.00
CA GLY A 228 1.83 3.93 -12.18
C GLY A 228 3.18 3.23 -12.03
N THR A 229 3.86 3.43 -10.88
CA THR A 229 5.16 2.78 -10.61
C THR A 229 5.03 1.26 -10.49
N ALA A 230 3.98 0.78 -9.82
CA ALA A 230 3.70 -0.66 -9.70
C ALA A 230 3.36 -1.26 -11.07
N CYS A 231 2.53 -0.61 -11.87
CA CYS A 231 2.17 -1.04 -13.23
C CYS A 231 3.40 -1.16 -14.13
N ALA A 232 4.27 -0.15 -14.14
CA ALA A 232 5.51 -0.18 -14.91
C ALA A 232 6.47 -1.30 -14.45
N TRP A 233 6.49 -1.64 -13.18
CA TRP A 233 7.26 -2.76 -12.67
C TRP A 233 6.64 -4.11 -13.08
N ILE A 234 5.30 -4.25 -13.00
CA ILE A 234 4.58 -5.44 -13.43
C ILE A 234 4.78 -5.68 -14.92
N GLU A 235 4.66 -4.65 -15.75
CA GLU A 235 4.89 -4.72 -17.20
C GLU A 235 6.26 -5.30 -17.51
N ARG A 236 7.32 -4.74 -16.91
CA ARG A 236 8.69 -5.21 -17.13
C ARG A 236 8.95 -6.61 -16.60
N THR A 237 8.37 -6.94 -15.43
CA THR A 237 8.67 -8.19 -14.72
C THR A 237 7.85 -9.35 -15.25
N PHE A 238 6.54 -9.15 -15.42
CA PHE A 238 5.60 -10.20 -15.85
C PHE A 238 5.26 -10.12 -17.35
N ARG A 239 5.74 -9.08 -18.05
CA ARG A 239 5.43 -8.81 -19.47
C ARG A 239 3.92 -8.72 -19.71
N LEU A 240 3.21 -8.12 -18.78
CA LEU A 240 1.80 -7.80 -18.90
C LEU A 240 1.65 -6.43 -19.57
N PRO A 241 0.89 -6.32 -20.65
CA PRO A 241 0.58 -5.01 -21.24
C PRO A 241 -0.21 -4.17 -20.22
N VAL A 242 0.11 -2.87 -20.18
CA VAL A 242 -0.57 -1.85 -19.35
C VAL A 242 -1.37 -0.91 -20.25
#